data_2eb0676379b5b324e24b5f6dae66b848
#
_entry.id   2eb0676379b5b324e24b5f6dae66b848
#
_cell.length_a   1.000
_cell.length_b   1.000
_cell.length_c   1.000
_cell.angle_alpha   90.00
_cell.angle_beta   90.00
_cell.angle_gamma   90.00
#
_symmetry.space_group_name_H-M   'P 1'
#
loop_
_entity.id
_entity.type
_entity.pdbx_description
1 polymer ?
#
loop_
_entity_poly.entity_id
_entity_poly.type
_entity_poly.pdbx_seq_one_letter_code
_entity_poly.pdbx_strand_id
1 'polypeptide(L)'
;MYVLIDMEWVTNRHGNHWPTQLAAIRVDEEWQTVDSFSVLFRPKDITFQKWDHMAFSGWTRDNFLNADSLYPALDAFEHWLQPEDIHCWWHQEAYALYTMFTKVAQIRDRASKVVFLSDYIYGFLAGQKGAV
;
A
#
# COMPACT_ATOMS: atom_id res chain seq x y z
N MET A 1 13.45 -11.68 0.42
CA MET A 1 13.07 -11.09 1.73
C MET A 1 11.58 -10.82 1.77
N TYR A 2 11.04 -10.53 2.94
CA TYR A 2 9.66 -10.10 3.07
C TYR A 2 9.57 -8.60 2.94
N VAL A 3 8.53 -8.12 2.25
CA VAL A 3 8.22 -6.69 2.16
C VAL A 3 6.83 -6.48 2.77
N LEU A 4 6.78 -5.71 3.86
CA LEU A 4 5.54 -5.36 4.54
C LEU A 4 5.03 -4.06 3.94
N ILE A 5 3.83 -4.08 3.34
CA ILE A 5 3.31 -2.98 2.54
C ILE A 5 2.03 -2.44 3.16
N ASP A 6 1.97 -1.13 3.30
CA ASP A 6 0.78 -0.41 3.73
C ASP A 6 0.46 0.70 2.72
N MET A 7 -0.82 0.83 2.38
CA MET A 7 -1.29 1.86 1.46
C MET A 7 -2.53 2.53 2.06
N GLU A 8 -2.52 3.86 2.02
CA GLU A 8 -3.67 4.67 2.39
C GLU A 8 -4.32 5.22 1.13
N TRP A 9 -5.64 5.38 1.16
CA TRP A 9 -6.41 5.92 0.04
C TRP A 9 -7.60 6.72 0.53
N VAL A 10 -8.14 7.53 -0.37
CA VAL A 10 -9.38 8.28 -0.17
C VAL A 10 -10.44 7.79 -1.14
N THR A 11 -11.69 7.93 -0.75
CA THR A 11 -12.84 7.57 -1.58
C THR A 11 -13.74 8.79 -1.72
N ASN A 12 -14.11 9.14 -2.96
CA ASN A 12 -15.03 10.24 -3.18
C ASN A 12 -16.50 9.81 -2.99
N ARG A 13 -17.42 10.77 -3.10
CA ARG A 13 -18.87 10.52 -2.97
C ARG A 13 -19.44 9.55 -4.01
N HIS A 14 -18.73 9.33 -5.12
CA HIS A 14 -19.13 8.40 -6.19
C HIS A 14 -18.54 7.00 -6.01
N GLY A 15 -17.81 6.76 -4.91
CA GLY A 15 -17.17 5.48 -4.65
C GLY A 15 -15.84 5.25 -5.36
N ASN A 16 -15.29 6.27 -6.02
CA ASN A 16 -13.99 6.17 -6.67
C ASN A 16 -12.87 6.32 -5.64
N HIS A 17 -11.84 5.50 -5.76
CA HIS A 17 -10.68 5.46 -4.87
C HIS A 17 -9.46 6.12 -5.51
N TRP A 18 -8.63 6.76 -4.67
CA TRP A 18 -7.35 7.31 -5.10
C TRP A 18 -6.32 7.12 -3.98
N PRO A 19 -5.09 6.65 -4.29
CA PRO A 19 -4.10 6.45 -3.26
C PRO A 19 -3.56 7.79 -2.75
N THR A 20 -3.21 7.83 -1.47
CA THR A 20 -2.62 9.01 -0.84
C THR A 20 -1.19 8.74 -0.38
N GLN A 21 -0.92 7.55 0.13
CA GLN A 21 0.40 7.18 0.62
C GLN A 21 0.63 5.68 0.41
N LEU A 22 1.86 5.33 0.09
CA LEU A 22 2.34 3.96 0.09
C LEU A 22 3.64 3.91 0.85
N ALA A 23 3.72 3.00 1.83
CA ALA A 23 4.90 2.80 2.63
C ALA A 23 5.21 1.30 2.70
N ALA A 24 6.48 0.96 2.72
CA ALA A 24 6.92 -0.42 2.79
C ALA A 24 8.24 -0.54 3.55
N ILE A 25 8.42 -1.66 4.23
CA ILE A 25 9.69 -2.03 4.81
C ILE A 25 10.09 -3.41 4.29
N ARG A 26 11.37 -3.58 4.00
CA ARG A 26 11.95 -4.88 3.68
C ARG A 26 12.61 -5.44 4.92
N VAL A 27 12.26 -6.68 5.27
CA VAL A 27 12.80 -7.35 6.44
C VAL A 27 13.49 -8.65 6.02
N ASP A 28 14.53 -9.00 6.77
CA ASP A 28 15.26 -10.26 6.58
C ASP A 28 14.58 -11.42 7.33
N GLU A 29 15.20 -12.59 7.31
CA GLU A 29 14.69 -13.79 7.98
C GLU A 29 14.64 -13.67 9.51
N GLU A 30 15.40 -12.73 10.08
CA GLU A 30 15.42 -12.43 11.49
C GLU A 30 14.47 -11.29 11.87
N TRP A 31 13.62 -10.85 10.92
CA TRP A 31 12.65 -9.76 11.06
C TRP A 31 13.31 -8.40 11.36
N GLN A 32 14.55 -8.22 10.93
CA GLN A 32 15.24 -6.94 11.01
C GLN A 32 14.96 -6.13 9.76
N THR A 33 14.63 -4.85 9.92
CA THR A 33 14.44 -3.94 8.81
C THR A 33 15.77 -3.66 8.12
N VAL A 34 15.87 -4.00 6.83
CA VAL A 34 17.07 -3.77 6.04
C VAL A 34 16.93 -2.63 5.05
N ASP A 35 15.70 -2.24 4.71
CA ASP A 35 15.41 -1.14 3.79
C ASP A 35 13.99 -0.65 3.99
N SER A 36 13.69 0.56 3.52
CA SER A 36 12.35 1.13 3.57
C SER A 36 12.07 2.00 2.34
N PHE A 37 10.78 2.13 2.04
CA PHE A 37 10.28 2.98 0.95
C PHE A 37 9.04 3.72 1.44
N SER A 38 8.90 4.97 1.03
CA SER A 38 7.68 5.74 1.30
C SER A 38 7.47 6.77 0.19
N VAL A 39 6.23 6.91 -0.24
CA VAL A 39 5.85 7.89 -1.26
C VAL A 39 4.45 8.41 -0.99
N LEU A 40 4.25 9.70 -1.25
CA LEU A 40 2.94 10.34 -1.29
C LEU A 40 2.49 10.45 -2.73
N PHE A 41 1.17 10.41 -2.94
CA PHE A 41 0.57 10.55 -4.25
C PHE A 41 -0.09 11.90 -4.38
N ARG A 42 0.18 12.57 -5.51
CA ARG A 42 -0.51 13.80 -5.85
C ARG A 42 -1.98 13.50 -6.14
N PRO A 43 -2.93 14.24 -5.57
CA PRO A 43 -4.35 14.07 -5.85
C PRO A 43 -4.67 14.29 -7.34
N LYS A 44 -5.52 13.43 -7.89
CA LYS A 44 -5.99 13.56 -9.27
C LYS A 44 -6.85 14.82 -9.44
N ASP A 45 -7.73 15.06 -8.46
CA ASP A 45 -8.62 16.20 -8.42
C ASP A 45 -8.63 16.76 -6.99
N ILE A 46 -8.35 18.05 -6.85
CA ILE A 46 -8.31 18.71 -5.54
C ILE A 46 -9.65 18.64 -4.82
N THR A 47 -10.77 18.59 -5.54
CA THR A 47 -12.13 18.47 -4.96
C THR A 47 -12.41 17.04 -4.47
N PHE A 48 -11.62 16.07 -4.89
CA PHE A 48 -11.70 14.68 -4.48
C PHE A 48 -11.35 14.51 -3.00
N GLN A 49 -10.60 15.45 -2.43
CA GLN A 49 -9.94 15.31 -1.16
C GLN A 49 -10.82 15.70 0.02
N LYS A 50 -10.93 14.82 1.00
CA LYS A 50 -11.35 15.17 2.36
C LYS A 50 -10.08 15.39 3.18
N TRP A 51 -9.62 16.63 3.23
CA TRP A 51 -8.36 16.99 3.87
C TRP A 51 -8.29 16.55 5.34
N ASP A 52 -9.44 16.50 6.03
CA ASP A 52 -9.51 16.05 7.41
C ASP A 52 -9.06 14.59 7.58
N HIS A 53 -9.36 13.72 6.59
CA HIS A 53 -8.88 12.34 6.61
C HIS A 53 -7.37 12.24 6.39
N MET A 54 -6.81 13.16 5.62
CA MET A 54 -5.38 13.17 5.33
C MET A 54 -4.55 13.69 6.52
N ALA A 55 -5.15 14.50 7.40
CA ALA A 55 -4.49 15.02 8.59
C ALA A 55 -4.05 13.92 9.57
N PHE A 56 -4.70 12.74 9.55
CA PHE A 56 -4.30 11.61 10.40
C PHE A 56 -2.91 11.05 10.05
N SER A 57 -2.43 11.27 8.84
CA SER A 57 -1.11 10.80 8.42
C SER A 57 0.04 11.67 8.93
N GLY A 58 -0.25 12.84 9.51
CA GLY A 58 0.76 13.82 9.89
C GLY A 58 1.29 14.66 8.74
N TRP A 59 0.76 14.49 7.53
CA TRP A 59 1.16 15.23 6.34
C TRP A 59 0.25 16.43 6.12
N THR A 60 0.82 17.50 5.54
CA THR A 60 0.07 18.70 5.21
C THR A 60 -0.53 18.61 3.80
N ARG A 61 -1.52 19.47 3.54
CA ARG A 61 -2.08 19.63 2.18
C ARG A 61 -1.01 19.86 1.14
N ASP A 62 -0.03 20.75 1.44
CA ASP A 62 1.03 21.08 0.50
C ASP A 62 1.93 19.88 0.20
N ASN A 63 2.16 18.98 1.16
CA ASN A 63 2.91 17.76 0.93
C ASN A 63 2.27 16.93 -0.19
N PHE A 64 0.94 16.78 -0.17
CA PHE A 64 0.23 16.02 -1.20
C PHE A 64 0.19 16.75 -2.55
N LEU A 65 0.01 18.07 -2.54
CA LEU A 65 -0.03 18.87 -3.77
C LEU A 65 1.33 18.89 -4.49
N ASN A 66 2.42 18.76 -3.74
CA ASN A 66 3.78 18.72 -4.28
C ASN A 66 4.30 17.29 -4.52
N ALA A 67 3.49 16.29 -4.23
CA ALA A 67 3.86 14.90 -4.44
C ALA A 67 3.84 14.51 -5.91
N ASP A 68 4.46 13.37 -6.24
CA ASP A 68 4.43 12.81 -7.58
C ASP A 68 3.02 12.35 -7.96
N SER A 69 2.70 12.42 -9.24
CA SER A 69 1.49 11.84 -9.80
C SER A 69 1.54 10.31 -9.72
N LEU A 70 0.41 9.66 -10.04
CA LEU A 70 0.23 8.22 -9.87
C LEU A 70 1.34 7.39 -10.52
N TYR A 71 1.65 7.67 -11.80
CA TYR A 71 2.62 6.87 -12.55
C TYR A 71 4.02 6.92 -11.94
N PRO A 72 4.66 8.10 -11.75
CA PRO A 72 6.02 8.14 -11.21
C PRO A 72 6.11 7.53 -9.80
N ALA A 73 5.11 7.72 -8.96
CA ALA A 73 5.10 7.19 -7.60
C ALA A 73 5.03 5.66 -7.60
N LEU A 74 4.12 5.07 -8.38
CA LEU A 74 4.00 3.61 -8.48
C LEU A 74 5.19 2.99 -9.18
N ASP A 75 5.71 3.65 -10.22
CA ASP A 75 6.89 3.19 -10.95
C ASP A 75 8.10 3.13 -10.04
N ALA A 76 8.31 4.14 -9.20
CA ALA A 76 9.39 4.16 -8.22
C ALA A 76 9.26 3.01 -7.22
N PHE A 77 8.05 2.71 -6.76
CA PHE A 77 7.83 1.59 -5.85
C PHE A 77 8.13 0.25 -6.52
N GLU A 78 7.65 0.02 -7.73
CA GLU A 78 7.90 -1.22 -8.47
C GLU A 78 9.40 -1.42 -8.75
N HIS A 79 10.15 -0.33 -9.00
CA HIS A 79 11.61 -0.41 -9.16
C HIS A 79 12.34 -0.70 -7.85
N TRP A 80 11.79 -0.28 -6.71
CA TRP A 80 12.37 -0.58 -5.40
C TRP A 80 12.18 -2.05 -5.02
N LEU A 81 11.08 -2.67 -5.44
CA LEU A 81 10.81 -4.08 -5.21
C LEU A 81 11.80 -4.97 -5.98
N GLN A 82 12.19 -6.09 -5.37
CA GLN A 82 13.08 -7.08 -5.98
C GLN A 82 12.28 -8.32 -6.40
N PRO A 83 12.71 -9.02 -7.47
CA PRO A 83 11.93 -10.14 -8.01
C PRO A 83 11.63 -11.26 -7.03
N GLU A 84 12.52 -11.51 -6.07
CA GLU A 84 12.38 -12.57 -5.06
C GLU A 84 11.66 -12.12 -3.79
N ASP A 85 11.26 -10.86 -3.68
CA ASP A 85 10.55 -10.36 -2.51
C ASP A 85 9.18 -11.02 -2.37
N ILE A 86 8.81 -11.38 -1.15
CA ILE A 86 7.47 -11.83 -0.79
C ILE A 86 6.69 -10.62 -0.31
N HIS A 87 5.63 -10.26 -1.02
CA HIS A 87 4.82 -9.09 -0.73
C HIS A 87 3.77 -9.41 0.32
N CYS A 88 3.84 -8.75 1.46
CA CYS A 88 2.93 -8.96 2.58
C CYS A 88 2.01 -7.75 2.73
N TRP A 89 0.73 -7.93 2.42
CA TRP A 89 -0.33 -6.96 2.61
C TRP A 89 -1.17 -7.35 3.82
N TRP A 90 -1.80 -6.36 4.47
CA TRP A 90 -2.66 -6.67 5.61
C TRP A 90 -3.85 -7.55 5.18
N HIS A 91 -4.59 -7.12 4.17
CA HIS A 91 -5.71 -7.90 3.63
C HIS A 91 -5.88 -7.68 2.13
N GLN A 92 -6.77 -8.48 1.53
CA GLN A 92 -6.96 -8.54 0.07
C GLN A 92 -7.44 -7.22 -0.52
N GLU A 93 -8.25 -6.43 0.19
CA GLU A 93 -8.80 -5.18 -0.32
C GLU A 93 -7.72 -4.18 -0.72
N ALA A 94 -6.71 -3.96 0.14
CA ALA A 94 -5.62 -3.04 -0.17
C ALA A 94 -4.83 -3.50 -1.40
N TYR A 95 -4.54 -4.79 -1.51
CA TYR A 95 -3.85 -5.33 -2.69
C TYR A 95 -4.69 -5.20 -3.96
N ALA A 96 -6.00 -5.45 -3.88
CA ALA A 96 -6.90 -5.29 -5.02
C ALA A 96 -6.92 -3.84 -5.52
N LEU A 97 -6.94 -2.87 -4.60
CA LEU A 97 -6.85 -1.45 -4.96
C LEU A 97 -5.50 -1.11 -5.58
N TYR A 98 -4.41 -1.62 -5.02
CA TYR A 98 -3.07 -1.45 -5.58
C TYR A 98 -3.00 -1.96 -7.03
N THR A 99 -3.51 -3.15 -7.29
CA THR A 99 -3.52 -3.72 -8.65
C THR A 99 -4.38 -2.89 -9.60
N MET A 100 -5.49 -2.33 -9.13
CA MET A 100 -6.32 -1.41 -9.92
C MET A 100 -5.54 -0.14 -10.28
N PHE A 101 -4.82 0.46 -9.32
CA PHE A 101 -4.02 1.66 -9.57
C PHE A 101 -2.87 1.39 -10.54
N THR A 102 -2.20 0.24 -10.44
CA THR A 102 -1.13 -0.12 -11.39
C THR A 102 -1.66 -0.30 -12.81
N LYS A 103 -2.87 -0.85 -12.96
CA LYS A 103 -3.52 -0.95 -14.27
C LYS A 103 -3.84 0.42 -14.86
N VAL A 104 -4.38 1.34 -14.04
CA VAL A 104 -4.65 2.72 -14.48
C VAL A 104 -3.37 3.41 -14.91
N ALA A 105 -2.28 3.22 -14.20
CA ALA A 105 -0.97 3.78 -14.52
C ALA A 105 -0.24 3.03 -15.64
N GLN A 106 -0.77 1.90 -16.09
CA GLN A 106 -0.14 1.02 -17.10
C GLN A 106 1.24 0.50 -16.64
N ILE A 107 1.34 0.17 -15.37
CA ILE A 107 2.54 -0.40 -14.76
C ILE A 107 2.29 -1.89 -14.53
N ARG A 108 3.30 -2.71 -14.84
CA ARG A 108 3.24 -4.14 -14.58
C ARG A 108 3.54 -4.41 -13.11
N ASP A 109 2.59 -5.05 -12.41
CA ASP A 109 2.81 -5.62 -11.10
C ASP A 109 3.75 -6.84 -11.24
N ARG A 110 4.90 -6.79 -10.55
CA ARG A 110 5.94 -7.81 -10.61
C ARG A 110 5.87 -8.80 -9.46
N ALA A 111 4.84 -8.74 -8.64
CA ALA A 111 4.72 -9.63 -7.49
C ALA A 111 4.68 -11.09 -7.94
N SER A 112 5.68 -11.88 -7.52
CA SER A 112 5.72 -13.32 -7.74
C SER A 112 5.01 -14.09 -6.63
N LYS A 113 4.98 -13.52 -5.42
CA LYS A 113 4.31 -14.10 -4.26
C LYS A 113 3.72 -13.00 -3.39
N VAL A 114 2.43 -13.15 -3.09
CA VAL A 114 1.67 -12.24 -2.25
C VAL A 114 1.04 -13.03 -1.10
N VAL A 115 1.17 -12.52 0.12
CA VAL A 115 0.51 -13.09 1.29
C VAL A 115 -0.32 -12.00 1.98
N PHE A 116 -1.42 -12.42 2.59
CA PHE A 116 -2.33 -11.55 3.33
C PHE A 116 -2.22 -11.89 4.81
N LEU A 117 -1.66 -10.96 5.58
CA LEU A 117 -1.36 -11.19 7.00
C LEU A 117 -2.62 -11.45 7.83
N SER A 118 -3.74 -10.79 7.48
CA SER A 118 -5.01 -11.00 8.15
C SER A 118 -5.48 -12.44 8.09
N ASP A 119 -5.26 -13.14 6.97
CA ASP A 119 -5.67 -14.54 6.80
C ASP A 119 -4.94 -15.45 7.80
N TYR A 120 -3.65 -15.22 8.02
CA TYR A 120 -2.86 -15.97 9.00
C TYR A 120 -3.33 -15.73 10.42
N ILE A 121 -3.61 -14.47 10.76
CA ILE A 121 -4.06 -14.09 12.11
C ILE A 121 -5.44 -14.65 12.39
N TYR A 122 -6.39 -14.52 11.46
CA TYR A 122 -7.74 -15.07 11.62
C TYR A 122 -7.72 -16.60 11.67
N GLY A 123 -6.88 -17.25 10.87
CA GLY A 123 -6.69 -18.70 10.92
C GLY A 123 -6.13 -19.15 12.27
N PHE A 124 -5.16 -18.44 12.82
CA PHE A 124 -4.61 -18.70 14.16
C PHE A 124 -5.67 -18.56 15.24
N LEU A 125 -6.44 -17.47 15.22
CA LEU A 125 -7.50 -17.24 16.22
C LEU A 125 -8.60 -18.30 16.13
N ALA A 126 -8.97 -18.73 14.94
CA ALA A 126 -9.92 -19.82 14.74
C ALA A 126 -9.40 -21.14 15.31
N GLY A 127 -8.10 -21.44 15.10
CA GLY A 127 -7.45 -22.60 15.67
C GLY A 127 -7.43 -22.59 17.19
N GLN A 128 -7.19 -21.41 17.79
CA GLN A 128 -7.24 -21.22 19.25
C GLN A 128 -8.64 -21.53 19.82
N LYS A 129 -9.69 -21.09 19.15
CA LYS A 129 -11.07 -21.39 19.55
C LYS A 129 -11.40 -22.87 19.40
N GLY A 130 -10.88 -23.53 18.38
CA GLY A 130 -11.10 -24.95 18.16
C GLY A 130 -10.33 -25.85 19.13
N ALA A 131 -9.32 -25.34 19.80
CA ALA A 131 -8.50 -26.09 20.76
C ALA A 131 -9.09 -26.09 22.19
N VAL A 132 -10.17 -25.38 22.41
CA VAL A 132 -10.82 -25.27 23.74
C VAL A 132 -11.87 -26.34 23.94
#